data_172e234e244679b9e9d7113ce642bec2
#
_entry.id   172e234e244679b9e9d7113ce642bec2
#
_cell.length_a   1.000
_cell.length_b   1.000
_cell.length_c   1.000
_cell.angle_alpha   90.00
_cell.angle_beta   90.00
_cell.angle_gamma   90.00
#
_symmetry.space_group_name_H-M   'P 1'
#
loop_
_entity.id
_entity.type
_entity.pdbx_description
1 polymer ?
#
loop_
_entity_poly.entity_id
_entity_poly.type
_entity_poly.pdbx_seq_one_letter_code
_entity_poly.pdbx_strand_id
1 'polypeptide(L)'
;MSALLGASGASGDDDGQLRQAGAIMNADDGIFAVSAYCPITNLENADMAYEWQFNGINDYQKMHISMLDYNVKRERVKASLTDEQKLWSNELKSSFPSYVNGLKLKGQNGQLLTLDSQGNGTFKDEITHHLNQSANTAFKNGTDMNEFNFLAQRKSTNPYYIDSFDGYL
;
A
#
# COMPACT_ATOMS: atom_id res chain seq x y z
N MET A 1 -1.46 3.63 12.66
CA MET A 1 -1.76 4.13 14.01
C MET A 1 -1.07 5.45 14.31
N SER A 2 0.27 5.57 14.23
CA SER A 2 0.98 6.81 14.59
C SER A 2 0.49 8.07 13.87
N ALA A 3 0.25 7.99 12.56
CA ALA A 3 -0.24 9.14 11.78
C ALA A 3 -1.66 9.57 12.23
N LEU A 4 -2.51 8.59 12.54
CA LEU A 4 -3.87 8.86 13.02
C LEU A 4 -3.84 9.53 14.40
N LEU A 5 -3.03 9.02 15.33
CA LEU A 5 -2.85 9.63 16.65
C LEU A 5 -2.35 11.07 16.56
N GLY A 6 -1.39 11.35 15.66
CA GLY A 6 -0.90 12.72 15.46
C GLY A 6 -1.92 13.67 14.84
N ALA A 7 -2.85 13.13 14.05
CA ALA A 7 -3.90 13.95 13.43
C ALA A 7 -5.11 14.18 14.35
N SER A 8 -5.42 13.22 15.23
CA SER A 8 -6.63 13.27 16.09
C SER A 8 -6.34 13.73 17.51
N GLY A 9 -5.09 13.69 17.97
CA GLY A 9 -4.73 14.13 19.33
C GLY A 9 -5.15 15.58 19.56
N ALA A 10 -5.78 15.85 20.69
CA ALA A 10 -6.31 17.16 21.11
C ALA A 10 -7.45 17.73 20.23
N SER A 11 -8.01 16.96 19.29
CA SER A 11 -9.13 17.43 18.46
C SER A 11 -10.48 17.43 19.18
N GLY A 12 -10.63 16.56 20.19
CA GLY A 12 -11.89 16.33 20.88
C GLY A 12 -12.95 15.56 20.08
N ASP A 13 -12.63 15.18 18.82
CA ASP A 13 -13.60 14.52 17.93
C ASP A 13 -13.99 13.13 18.44
N ASP A 14 -13.09 12.45 19.12
CA ASP A 14 -13.27 11.09 19.64
C ASP A 14 -13.69 11.04 21.12
N ASP A 15 -13.89 12.18 21.78
CA ASP A 15 -14.21 12.27 23.23
C ASP A 15 -15.38 11.41 23.64
N GLY A 16 -16.41 11.29 22.81
CA GLY A 16 -17.59 10.47 23.06
C GLY A 16 -17.25 8.97 23.18
N GLN A 17 -16.42 8.50 22.29
CA GLN A 17 -16.00 7.08 22.24
C GLN A 17 -14.98 6.78 23.35
N LEU A 18 -14.05 7.68 23.57
CA LEU A 18 -13.05 7.56 24.63
C LEU A 18 -13.71 7.54 26.02
N ARG A 19 -14.72 8.38 26.23
CA ARG A 19 -15.52 8.39 27.47
C ARG A 19 -16.24 7.07 27.71
N GLN A 20 -16.84 6.48 26.66
CA GLN A 20 -17.48 5.16 26.75
C GLN A 20 -16.48 4.05 27.06
N ALA A 21 -15.25 4.17 26.55
CA ALA A 21 -14.16 3.23 26.83
C ALA A 21 -13.53 3.42 28.24
N GLY A 22 -13.97 4.40 29.02
CA GLY A 22 -13.47 4.67 30.35
C GLY A 22 -12.19 5.49 30.41
N ALA A 23 -11.88 6.25 29.38
CA ALA A 23 -10.71 7.11 29.35
C ALA A 23 -10.84 8.28 30.36
N ILE A 24 -9.70 8.73 30.88
CA ILE A 24 -9.61 9.90 31.77
C ILE A 24 -9.67 11.17 30.93
N MET A 25 -10.83 11.83 30.90
CA MET A 25 -11.13 12.90 29.97
C MET A 25 -10.35 14.22 30.20
N ASN A 26 -9.71 14.37 31.32
CA ASN A 26 -8.86 15.52 31.63
C ASN A 26 -7.36 15.22 31.50
N ALA A 27 -7.00 14.04 30.95
CA ALA A 27 -5.64 13.74 30.58
C ALA A 27 -5.28 14.50 29.29
N ASP A 28 -4.07 15.03 29.22
CA ASP A 28 -3.55 15.65 28.00
C ASP A 28 -3.14 14.55 27.02
N ASP A 29 -3.79 14.49 25.87
CA ASP A 29 -3.50 13.62 24.75
C ASP A 29 -2.85 14.34 23.57
N GLY A 30 -2.46 15.59 23.75
CA GLY A 30 -1.76 16.40 22.77
C GLY A 30 -0.42 15.80 22.40
N ILE A 31 -0.27 15.41 21.11
CA ILE A 31 0.96 14.85 20.59
C ILE A 31 1.80 15.92 19.94
N PHE A 32 3.00 16.14 20.48
CA PHE A 32 3.93 17.16 20.00
C PHE A 32 4.45 16.86 18.57
N ALA A 33 4.77 15.62 18.27
CA ALA A 33 5.26 15.22 16.96
C ALA A 33 5.04 13.71 16.70
N VAL A 34 4.80 13.38 15.44
CA VAL A 34 4.65 12.00 14.98
C VAL A 34 5.61 11.73 13.84
N SER A 35 6.35 10.62 13.93
CA SER A 35 7.14 10.08 12.83
C SER A 35 6.46 8.83 12.30
N ALA A 36 5.91 8.92 11.09
CA ALA A 36 5.21 7.81 10.44
C ALA A 36 5.98 7.38 9.19
N TYR A 37 6.47 6.14 9.19
CA TYR A 37 7.19 5.55 8.06
C TYR A 37 6.24 4.77 7.17
N CYS A 38 6.09 5.19 5.92
CA CYS A 38 5.22 4.58 4.92
C CYS A 38 3.80 4.29 5.44
N PRO A 39 3.11 5.28 6.04
CA PRO A 39 1.79 5.04 6.61
C PRO A 39 0.76 4.78 5.51
N ILE A 40 -0.13 3.83 5.76
CA ILE A 40 -1.34 3.70 4.94
C ILE A 40 -2.31 4.76 5.44
N THR A 41 -2.55 5.78 4.64
CA THR A 41 -3.36 6.95 5.01
C THR A 41 -4.83 6.82 4.59
N ASN A 42 -5.14 5.91 3.67
CA ASN A 42 -6.49 5.64 3.19
C ASN A 42 -6.79 4.15 3.31
N LEU A 43 -7.18 3.71 4.51
CA LEU A 43 -7.48 2.29 4.78
C LEU A 43 -8.73 1.81 4.05
N GLU A 44 -9.73 2.67 3.89
CA GLU A 44 -11.00 2.32 3.25
C GLU A 44 -10.83 1.86 1.80
N ASN A 45 -9.88 2.45 1.07
CA ASN A 45 -9.68 2.18 -0.35
C ASN A 45 -8.32 1.54 -0.66
N ALA A 46 -7.57 1.14 0.37
CA ALA A 46 -6.24 0.56 0.22
C ALA A 46 -6.28 -0.75 -0.59
N ASP A 47 -7.30 -1.57 -0.39
CA ASP A 47 -7.44 -2.87 -1.06
C ASP A 47 -7.52 -2.71 -2.58
N MET A 48 -8.25 -1.71 -3.08
CA MET A 48 -8.32 -1.43 -4.52
C MET A 48 -6.95 -1.09 -5.10
N ALA A 49 -6.13 -0.32 -4.38
CA ALA A 49 -4.79 0.05 -4.81
C ALA A 49 -3.85 -1.17 -4.81
N TYR A 50 -3.94 -2.02 -3.80
CA TYR A 50 -3.16 -3.26 -3.76
C TYR A 50 -3.56 -4.22 -4.87
N GLU A 51 -4.85 -4.39 -5.12
CA GLU A 51 -5.31 -5.27 -6.18
C GLU A 51 -5.02 -4.72 -7.58
N TRP A 52 -5.01 -3.41 -7.77
CA TRP A 52 -4.52 -2.80 -9.01
C TRP A 52 -3.07 -3.15 -9.28
N GLN A 53 -2.22 -3.19 -8.23
CA GLN A 53 -0.80 -3.49 -8.34
C GLN A 53 -0.48 -4.98 -8.42
N PHE A 54 -1.21 -5.82 -7.68
CA PHE A 54 -0.83 -7.21 -7.40
C PHE A 54 -1.86 -8.24 -7.86
N ASN A 55 -2.93 -7.84 -8.53
CA ASN A 55 -3.92 -8.76 -9.07
C ASN A 55 -3.24 -9.82 -9.96
N GLY A 56 -3.70 -11.06 -9.83
CA GLY A 56 -3.12 -12.21 -10.53
C GLY A 56 -2.01 -12.94 -9.76
N ILE A 57 -1.53 -12.39 -8.63
CA ILE A 57 -0.65 -13.11 -7.71
C ILE A 57 -1.54 -13.92 -6.76
N ASN A 58 -1.89 -15.13 -7.20
CA ASN A 58 -2.85 -15.97 -6.49
C ASN A 58 -2.21 -16.84 -5.39
N ASP A 59 -0.88 -17.00 -5.42
CA ASP A 59 -0.13 -17.78 -4.45
C ASP A 59 0.69 -16.86 -3.55
N TYR A 60 0.62 -17.10 -2.26
CA TYR A 60 1.31 -16.29 -1.27
C TYR A 60 1.82 -17.13 -0.10
N GLN A 61 2.62 -16.52 0.75
CA GLN A 61 3.07 -17.13 2.00
C GLN A 61 2.46 -16.37 3.17
N LYS A 62 1.66 -17.06 3.97
CA LYS A 62 1.15 -16.53 5.22
C LYS A 62 2.00 -16.97 6.41
N MET A 63 2.09 -16.11 7.41
CA MET A 63 2.71 -16.47 8.67
C MET A 63 1.69 -17.27 9.51
N HIS A 64 2.02 -18.53 9.77
CA HIS A 64 1.32 -19.33 10.76
C HIS A 64 2.00 -19.13 12.12
N ILE A 65 1.23 -18.71 13.13
CA ILE A 65 1.72 -18.52 14.47
C ILE A 65 1.03 -19.55 15.35
N SER A 66 1.83 -20.44 15.94
CA SER A 66 1.38 -21.40 16.95
C SER A 66 1.95 -21.00 18.30
N MET A 67 1.11 -20.98 19.33
CA MET A 67 1.47 -20.69 20.72
C MET A 67 1.18 -21.89 21.59
N LEU A 68 1.77 -23.03 21.25
CA LEU A 68 1.69 -24.24 22.07
C LEU A 68 2.84 -24.25 23.06
N ASP A 69 2.57 -24.70 24.29
CA ASP A 69 3.56 -24.89 25.37
C ASP A 69 4.39 -23.64 25.70
N TYR A 70 3.75 -22.45 25.68
CA TYR A 70 4.41 -21.16 25.91
C TYR A 70 5.52 -20.81 24.90
N ASN A 71 5.66 -21.57 23.84
CA ASN A 71 6.59 -21.30 22.74
C ASN A 71 5.85 -20.71 21.54
N VAL A 72 6.35 -19.59 21.03
CA VAL A 72 5.85 -18.98 19.81
C VAL A 72 6.63 -19.55 18.63
N LYS A 73 6.00 -20.43 17.87
CA LYS A 73 6.53 -20.87 16.57
C LYS A 73 5.94 -20.04 15.46
N ARG A 74 6.80 -19.56 14.57
CA ARG A 74 6.43 -18.81 13.37
C ARG A 74 6.89 -19.59 12.15
N GLU A 75 5.93 -19.99 11.34
CA GLU A 75 6.20 -20.74 10.11
C GLU A 75 5.56 -20.05 8.92
N ARG A 76 6.29 -20.01 7.79
CA ARG A 76 5.73 -19.54 6.52
C ARG A 76 5.05 -20.70 5.83
N VAL A 77 3.75 -20.62 5.65
CA VAL A 77 2.94 -21.65 5.01
C VAL A 77 2.45 -21.12 3.67
N LYS A 78 2.63 -21.92 2.62
CA LYS A 78 2.07 -21.60 1.30
C LYS A 78 0.55 -21.62 1.36
N ALA A 79 -0.07 -20.66 0.73
CA ALA A 79 -1.51 -20.55 0.59
C ALA A 79 -1.83 -20.01 -0.80
N SER A 80 -3.01 -20.35 -1.30
CA SER A 80 -3.54 -19.85 -2.57
C SER A 80 -4.88 -19.20 -2.33
N LEU A 81 -5.23 -18.20 -3.14
CA LEU A 81 -6.54 -17.58 -3.12
C LEU A 81 -7.62 -18.58 -3.54
N THR A 82 -8.75 -18.52 -2.85
CA THR A 82 -9.96 -19.22 -3.28
C THR A 82 -10.54 -18.56 -4.54
N ASP A 83 -11.44 -19.25 -5.23
CA ASP A 83 -12.07 -18.65 -6.42
C ASP A 83 -12.92 -17.43 -6.07
N GLU A 84 -13.56 -17.42 -4.92
CA GLU A 84 -14.28 -16.27 -4.40
C GLU A 84 -13.35 -15.07 -4.13
N GLN A 85 -12.19 -15.31 -3.51
CA GLN A 85 -11.19 -14.28 -3.30
C GLN A 85 -10.64 -13.71 -4.62
N LYS A 86 -10.45 -14.55 -5.64
CA LYS A 86 -10.05 -14.09 -6.98
C LYS A 86 -11.12 -13.21 -7.63
N LEU A 87 -12.41 -13.51 -7.42
CA LEU A 87 -13.50 -12.66 -7.90
C LEU A 87 -13.46 -11.28 -7.22
N TRP A 88 -13.32 -11.23 -5.90
CA TRP A 88 -13.17 -9.96 -5.17
C TRP A 88 -11.93 -9.18 -5.60
N SER A 89 -10.80 -9.87 -5.78
CA SER A 89 -9.57 -9.25 -6.29
C SER A 89 -9.79 -8.56 -7.65
N ASN A 90 -10.49 -9.22 -8.58
CA ASN A 90 -10.80 -8.66 -9.89
C ASN A 90 -11.77 -7.48 -9.80
N GLU A 91 -12.76 -7.53 -8.93
CA GLU A 91 -13.72 -6.45 -8.70
C GLU A 91 -13.02 -5.20 -8.13
N LEU A 92 -12.19 -5.37 -7.09
CA LEU A 92 -11.42 -4.30 -6.46
C LEU A 92 -10.47 -3.65 -7.47
N LYS A 93 -9.73 -4.46 -8.24
CA LYS A 93 -8.87 -3.95 -9.31
C LYS A 93 -9.64 -3.10 -10.33
N SER A 94 -10.80 -3.59 -10.77
CA SER A 94 -11.59 -2.90 -11.80
C SER A 94 -12.22 -1.59 -11.30
N SER A 95 -12.42 -1.47 -9.99
CA SER A 95 -12.97 -0.28 -9.34
C SER A 95 -11.93 0.84 -9.16
N PHE A 96 -10.65 0.50 -9.09
CA PHE A 96 -9.58 1.45 -8.78
C PHE A 96 -9.45 2.61 -9.78
N PRO A 97 -9.52 2.41 -11.12
CA PRO A 97 -9.44 3.52 -12.06
C PRO A 97 -10.53 4.58 -11.85
N SER A 98 -11.77 4.15 -11.62
CA SER A 98 -12.88 5.07 -11.37
C SER A 98 -12.67 5.86 -10.08
N TYR A 99 -12.17 5.21 -9.04
CA TYR A 99 -11.84 5.85 -7.77
C TYR A 99 -10.75 6.92 -7.96
N VAL A 100 -9.62 6.58 -8.58
CA VAL A 100 -8.51 7.53 -8.83
C VAL A 100 -8.97 8.72 -9.65
N ASN A 101 -9.73 8.49 -10.73
CA ASN A 101 -10.25 9.54 -11.58
C ASN A 101 -11.21 10.48 -10.84
N GLY A 102 -11.98 9.93 -9.90
CA GLY A 102 -12.88 10.70 -9.03
C GLY A 102 -12.16 11.65 -8.08
N LEU A 103 -10.94 11.31 -7.65
CA LEU A 103 -10.12 12.15 -6.77
C LEU A 103 -9.56 13.41 -7.44
N LYS A 104 -9.52 13.46 -8.78
CA LYS A 104 -8.97 14.58 -9.57
C LYS A 104 -7.57 15.00 -9.13
N LEU A 105 -6.72 14.03 -8.86
CA LEU A 105 -5.34 14.25 -8.45
C LEU A 105 -4.56 14.97 -9.53
N LYS A 106 -3.57 15.76 -9.13
CA LYS A 106 -2.69 16.48 -10.04
C LYS A 106 -1.24 16.06 -9.79
N GLY A 107 -0.49 15.81 -10.86
CA GLY A 107 0.94 15.61 -10.83
C GLY A 107 1.71 16.91 -10.54
N GLN A 108 3.02 16.80 -10.43
CA GLN A 108 3.91 17.94 -10.12
C GLN A 108 3.83 19.06 -11.16
N ASN A 109 3.55 18.75 -12.42
CA ASN A 109 3.36 19.72 -13.51
C ASN A 109 1.94 20.29 -13.60
N GLY A 110 1.05 19.95 -12.65
CA GLY A 110 -0.34 20.39 -12.59
C GLY A 110 -1.30 19.63 -13.53
N GLN A 111 -0.82 18.64 -14.30
CA GLN A 111 -1.67 17.80 -15.14
C GLN A 111 -2.56 16.88 -14.27
N LEU A 112 -3.74 16.55 -14.76
CA LEU A 112 -4.62 15.58 -14.15
C LEU A 112 -4.01 14.17 -14.25
N LEU A 113 -4.02 13.47 -13.13
CA LEU A 113 -3.62 12.06 -13.07
C LEU A 113 -4.86 11.18 -13.28
N THR A 114 -4.82 10.36 -14.32
CA THR A 114 -5.94 9.52 -14.74
C THR A 114 -5.49 8.10 -15.02
N LEU A 115 -6.43 7.17 -14.91
CA LEU A 115 -6.29 5.77 -15.33
C LEU A 115 -7.42 5.41 -16.29
N ASP A 116 -7.09 4.62 -17.32
CA ASP A 116 -8.08 3.96 -18.16
C ASP A 116 -8.58 2.65 -17.54
N SER A 117 -9.52 1.98 -18.18
CA SER A 117 -10.07 0.70 -17.72
C SER A 117 -9.04 -0.43 -17.68
N GLN A 118 -7.91 -0.26 -18.36
CA GLN A 118 -6.80 -1.22 -18.36
C GLN A 118 -5.74 -0.89 -17.29
N GLY A 119 -5.94 0.20 -16.53
CA GLY A 119 -5.01 0.63 -15.50
C GLY A 119 -3.79 1.40 -16.03
N ASN A 120 -3.84 1.89 -17.28
CA ASN A 120 -2.80 2.74 -17.86
C ASN A 120 -3.21 4.21 -17.79
N GLY A 121 -2.24 5.11 -17.88
CA GLY A 121 -2.47 6.54 -17.89
C GLY A 121 -1.50 7.33 -17.03
N THR A 122 -1.73 8.61 -16.94
CA THR A 122 -0.81 9.56 -16.28
C THR A 122 -0.59 9.27 -14.78
N PHE A 123 -1.55 8.65 -14.10
CA PHE A 123 -1.35 8.21 -12.73
C PHE A 123 -0.30 7.07 -12.63
N LYS A 124 -0.38 6.09 -13.54
CA LYS A 124 0.63 5.03 -13.62
C LYS A 124 2.00 5.61 -13.95
N ASP A 125 2.06 6.53 -14.91
CA ASP A 125 3.32 7.16 -15.34
C ASP A 125 3.99 7.91 -14.18
N GLU A 126 3.21 8.63 -13.36
CA GLU A 126 3.71 9.33 -12.17
C GLU A 126 4.28 8.37 -11.13
N ILE A 127 3.56 7.28 -10.81
CA ILE A 127 4.04 6.23 -9.88
C ILE A 127 5.34 5.62 -10.42
N THR A 128 5.35 5.27 -11.68
CA THR A 128 6.49 4.68 -12.38
C THR A 128 7.71 5.59 -12.34
N HIS A 129 7.50 6.90 -12.59
CA HIS A 129 8.57 7.89 -12.50
C HIS A 129 9.22 7.91 -11.11
N HIS A 130 8.43 7.91 -10.04
CA HIS A 130 8.95 7.90 -8.67
C HIS A 130 9.68 6.60 -8.32
N LEU A 131 9.18 5.45 -8.78
CA LEU A 131 9.85 4.17 -8.60
C LEU A 131 11.21 4.15 -9.30
N ASN A 132 11.26 4.62 -10.54
CA ASN A 132 12.49 4.73 -11.32
C ASN A 132 13.51 5.64 -10.64
N GLN A 133 13.07 6.80 -10.18
CA GLN A 133 13.93 7.74 -9.48
C GLN A 133 14.51 7.12 -8.19
N SER A 134 13.69 6.40 -7.43
CA SER A 134 14.13 5.71 -6.21
C SER A 134 15.15 4.62 -6.51
N ALA A 135 14.90 3.79 -7.52
CA ALA A 135 15.82 2.73 -7.93
C ALA A 135 17.14 3.28 -8.44
N ASN A 136 17.11 4.33 -9.28
CA ASN A 136 18.33 5.00 -9.74
C ASN A 136 19.15 5.59 -8.58
N THR A 137 18.47 6.14 -7.58
CA THR A 137 19.13 6.67 -6.38
C THR A 137 19.78 5.54 -5.59
N ALA A 138 19.07 4.43 -5.38
CA ALA A 138 19.62 3.26 -4.71
C ALA A 138 20.84 2.68 -5.44
N PHE A 139 20.75 2.55 -6.76
CA PHE A 139 21.88 2.10 -7.59
C PHE A 139 23.10 3.01 -7.47
N LYS A 140 22.90 4.32 -7.58
CA LYS A 140 23.99 5.32 -7.40
C LYS A 140 24.64 5.27 -6.02
N ASN A 141 23.87 4.88 -5.02
CA ASN A 141 24.36 4.71 -3.64
C ASN A 141 25.00 3.34 -3.39
N GLY A 142 25.18 2.52 -4.42
CA GLY A 142 25.87 1.22 -4.34
C GLY A 142 25.01 0.06 -3.84
N THR A 143 23.68 0.20 -3.86
CA THR A 143 22.77 -0.91 -3.52
C THR A 143 22.89 -2.02 -4.58
N ASP A 144 23.01 -3.27 -4.14
CA ASP A 144 22.99 -4.42 -5.04
C ASP A 144 21.59 -4.62 -5.64
N MET A 145 21.43 -4.27 -6.90
CA MET A 145 20.14 -4.36 -7.60
C MET A 145 19.75 -5.79 -7.94
N ASN A 146 20.64 -6.79 -7.76
CA ASN A 146 20.29 -8.21 -7.96
C ASN A 146 19.27 -8.70 -6.92
N GLU A 147 19.21 -8.09 -5.75
CA GLU A 147 18.16 -8.36 -4.76
C GLU A 147 16.76 -7.98 -5.28
N PHE A 148 16.68 -7.13 -6.30
CA PHE A 148 15.43 -6.71 -6.94
C PHE A 148 14.98 -7.62 -8.09
N ASN A 149 15.62 -8.75 -8.33
CA ASN A 149 15.18 -9.74 -9.31
C ASN A 149 13.73 -10.22 -9.09
N PHE A 150 13.19 -10.10 -7.88
CA PHE A 150 11.77 -10.35 -7.64
C PHE A 150 10.86 -9.39 -8.46
N LEU A 151 11.34 -8.20 -8.80
CA LEU A 151 10.60 -7.25 -9.63
C LEU A 151 10.47 -7.77 -11.08
N ALA A 152 11.52 -8.39 -11.61
CA ALA A 152 11.47 -9.03 -12.93
C ALA A 152 10.47 -10.21 -12.95
N GLN A 153 10.38 -10.97 -11.86
CA GLN A 153 9.36 -12.02 -11.71
C GLN A 153 7.94 -11.44 -11.66
N ARG A 154 7.75 -10.28 -11.03
CA ARG A 154 6.45 -9.61 -10.96
C ARG A 154 6.02 -8.98 -12.28
N LYS A 155 6.95 -8.57 -13.14
CA LYS A 155 6.66 -8.06 -14.49
C LYS A 155 5.83 -9.08 -15.31
N SER A 156 6.09 -10.36 -15.15
CA SER A 156 5.34 -11.42 -15.84
C SER A 156 3.94 -11.66 -15.25
N THR A 157 3.72 -11.36 -13.98
CA THR A 157 2.46 -11.60 -13.27
C THR A 157 1.57 -10.36 -13.15
N ASN A 158 2.17 -9.16 -13.19
CA ASN A 158 1.45 -7.90 -13.17
C ASN A 158 2.08 -6.87 -14.11
N PRO A 159 1.71 -6.88 -15.40
CA PRO A 159 2.29 -5.99 -16.41
C PRO A 159 2.01 -4.50 -16.14
N TYR A 160 1.04 -4.17 -15.26
CA TYR A 160 0.75 -2.77 -14.92
C TYR A 160 1.81 -2.12 -14.05
N TYR A 161 2.65 -2.91 -13.42
CA TYR A 161 3.49 -2.41 -12.34
C TYR A 161 4.91 -2.04 -12.76
N ILE A 162 5.49 -2.61 -13.83
CA ILE A 162 6.94 -2.55 -14.01
C ILE A 162 7.42 -2.48 -15.46
N ASP A 163 6.71 -1.83 -16.36
CA ASP A 163 7.22 -1.67 -17.72
C ASP A 163 8.47 -0.78 -17.82
N SER A 164 8.81 -0.06 -16.77
CA SER A 164 9.81 0.98 -16.81
C SER A 164 11.11 0.69 -16.08
N PHE A 165 11.23 -0.47 -15.44
CA PHE A 165 12.51 -0.89 -14.84
C PHE A 165 13.60 -1.21 -15.90
N ASP A 166 13.25 -1.27 -17.17
CA ASP A 166 14.20 -1.50 -18.26
C ASP A 166 15.07 -0.27 -18.58
N GLY A 167 14.87 0.83 -17.87
CA GLY A 167 15.51 2.11 -18.20
C GLY A 167 16.79 2.46 -17.44
N TYR A 168 17.27 1.63 -16.52
CA TYR A 168 18.48 1.93 -15.77
C TYR A 168 19.51 0.83 -15.69
N LEU A 169 19.31 -0.20 -16.38
CA LEU A 169 20.36 -1.17 -16.66
C LEU A 169 20.94 -0.87 -18.03
#